data_2c36f257184ec77695bed6b168b5a8fd
#
_entry.id   2c36f257184ec77695bed6b168b5a8fd
#
_cell.length_a   1.000
_cell.length_b   1.000
_cell.length_c   1.000
_cell.angle_alpha   90.00
_cell.angle_beta   90.00
_cell.angle_gamma   90.00
#
_symmetry.space_group_name_H-M   'P 1'
#
loop_
_entity.id
_entity.type
_entity.pdbx_description
1 polymer ?
#
loop_
_entity_poly.entity_id
_entity_poly.type
_entity_poly.pdbx_seq_one_letter_code
_entity_poly.pdbx_strand_id
1 'polypeptide(L)'
;MAKISILILAAGASSRMKGKAKQLLPWKDTTLLGHAIVQAKKVSDSVTVVYGANSEQIKSAIPNTVESIQNSDWELGMGSSISKGVQHILKENPSPDGILITLVDQPLLDAPYLNQLKSGFEKDLSKITATAYGEKVGAPAIFPKHLFLELTQLSGDFGARQIINAHKKQISVLQPEGKEIDIDTIETYNQLTKTTP
;
A
#
# COMPACT_ATOMS: atom_id res chain seq x y z
N MET A 1 -7.10 -21.02 0.89
CA MET A 1 -6.57 -19.67 1.16
C MET A 1 -6.39 -18.93 -0.15
N ALA A 2 -6.88 -17.69 -0.25
CA ALA A 2 -6.72 -16.86 -1.43
C ALA A 2 -5.24 -16.49 -1.65
N LYS A 3 -4.81 -16.50 -2.91
CA LYS A 3 -3.47 -16.02 -3.33
C LYS A 3 -3.50 -14.51 -3.45
N ILE A 4 -2.89 -13.81 -2.49
CA ILE A 4 -2.84 -12.35 -2.48
C ILE A 4 -1.44 -11.88 -2.84
N SER A 5 -1.34 -11.01 -3.86
CA SER A 5 -0.13 -10.22 -4.11
C SER A 5 -0.26 -8.87 -3.40
N ILE A 6 0.82 -8.39 -2.79
CA ILE A 6 0.83 -7.13 -2.06
C ILE A 6 1.63 -6.08 -2.84
N LEU A 7 1.03 -4.92 -3.07
CA LEU A 7 1.65 -3.74 -3.65
C LEU A 7 1.85 -2.67 -2.59
N ILE A 8 3.11 -2.35 -2.28
CA ILE A 8 3.48 -1.27 -1.36
C ILE A 8 3.77 -0.01 -2.16
N LEU A 9 3.03 1.06 -1.89
CA LEU A 9 3.21 2.36 -2.54
C LEU A 9 4.26 3.20 -1.79
N ALA A 10 5.41 3.43 -2.42
CA ALA A 10 6.55 4.18 -1.88
C ALA A 10 7.05 5.29 -2.84
N ALA A 11 6.25 5.68 -3.86
CA ALA A 11 6.70 6.56 -4.96
C ALA A 11 6.62 8.06 -4.66
N GLY A 12 5.95 8.49 -3.58
CA GLY A 12 5.72 9.90 -3.27
C GLY A 12 6.97 10.68 -2.89
N ALA A 13 7.02 11.98 -3.24
CA ALA A 13 8.15 12.88 -3.01
C ALA A 13 8.36 13.31 -1.55
N SER A 14 7.40 13.05 -0.65
CA SER A 14 7.49 13.46 0.76
C SER A 14 7.67 14.98 0.95
N SER A 15 7.05 15.82 0.11
CA SER A 15 7.27 17.27 0.05
C SER A 15 7.08 17.99 1.40
N ARG A 16 6.20 17.47 2.27
CA ARG A 16 5.93 18.01 3.63
C ARG A 16 6.96 17.59 4.68
N MET A 17 7.97 16.78 4.32
CA MET A 17 8.96 16.22 5.26
C MET A 17 10.28 17.01 5.29
N LYS A 18 10.25 18.30 4.88
CA LYS A 18 11.42 19.21 4.92
C LYS A 18 12.68 18.60 4.25
N GLY A 19 12.51 18.03 3.06
CA GLY A 19 13.61 17.46 2.25
C GLY A 19 14.03 16.03 2.63
N LYS A 20 13.34 15.38 3.57
CA LYS A 20 13.61 13.98 3.92
C LYS A 20 12.64 13.06 3.17
N ALA A 21 13.15 11.98 2.61
CA ALA A 21 12.33 10.89 2.10
C ALA A 21 11.66 10.18 3.28
N LYS A 22 10.32 10.35 3.46
CA LYS A 22 9.63 9.76 4.62
C LYS A 22 9.76 8.24 4.67
N GLN A 23 9.85 7.60 3.53
CA GLN A 23 10.03 6.15 3.40
C GLN A 23 11.27 5.64 4.15
N LEU A 24 12.31 6.48 4.25
CA LEU A 24 13.59 6.17 4.87
C LEU A 24 13.71 6.65 6.32
N LEU A 25 12.67 7.27 6.89
CA LEU A 25 12.68 7.64 8.30
C LEU A 25 12.77 6.39 9.18
N PRO A 26 13.59 6.44 10.26
CA PRO A 26 13.68 5.34 11.22
C PRO A 26 12.32 4.97 11.80
N TRP A 27 12.03 3.67 11.88
CA TRP A 27 10.83 3.15 12.51
C TRP A 27 11.16 1.81 13.18
N LYS A 28 11.08 1.75 14.51
CA LYS A 28 11.55 0.61 15.29
C LYS A 28 13.00 0.26 14.89
N ASP A 29 13.29 -0.96 14.57
CA ASP A 29 14.64 -1.45 14.23
C ASP A 29 15.02 -1.23 12.75
N THR A 30 14.18 -0.51 11.96
CA THR A 30 14.37 -0.33 10.53
C THR A 30 13.90 1.05 10.05
N THR A 31 13.41 1.17 8.83
CA THR A 31 12.76 2.36 8.26
C THR A 31 11.26 2.13 8.08
N LEU A 32 10.48 3.18 7.80
CA LEU A 32 9.06 3.03 7.46
C LEU A 32 8.86 2.06 6.29
N LEU A 33 9.70 2.14 5.24
CA LEU A 33 9.67 1.21 4.12
C LEU A 33 10.04 -0.22 4.54
N GLY A 34 11.12 -0.38 5.29
CA GLY A 34 11.55 -1.69 5.79
C GLY A 34 10.48 -2.33 6.67
N HIS A 35 9.83 -1.53 7.53
CA HIS A 35 8.71 -2.00 8.35
C HIS A 35 7.54 -2.46 7.49
N ALA A 36 7.09 -1.65 6.51
CA ALA A 36 6.01 -2.02 5.59
C ALA A 36 6.31 -3.34 4.85
N ILE A 37 7.54 -3.53 4.37
CA ILE A 37 8.00 -4.76 3.74
C ILE A 37 7.91 -5.96 4.70
N VAL A 38 8.42 -5.81 5.93
CA VAL A 38 8.37 -6.88 6.94
C VAL A 38 6.93 -7.26 7.29
N GLN A 39 6.04 -6.26 7.46
CA GLN A 39 4.63 -6.55 7.73
C GLN A 39 3.95 -7.25 6.55
N ALA A 40 4.19 -6.80 5.32
CA ALA A 40 3.63 -7.42 4.11
C ALA A 40 4.12 -8.87 3.92
N LYS A 41 5.40 -9.14 4.14
CA LYS A 41 5.99 -10.50 4.04
C LYS A 41 5.40 -11.50 5.04
N LYS A 42 4.86 -11.06 6.18
CA LYS A 42 4.13 -11.92 7.13
C LYS A 42 2.75 -12.34 6.63
N VAL A 43 2.24 -11.71 5.57
CA VAL A 43 0.88 -11.94 5.03
C VAL A 43 0.92 -12.65 3.68
N SER A 44 1.95 -12.37 2.86
CA SER A 44 2.14 -12.97 1.54
C SER A 44 3.63 -13.03 1.16
N ASP A 45 4.01 -14.08 0.43
CA ASP A 45 5.35 -14.18 -0.18
C ASP A 45 5.47 -13.27 -1.42
N SER A 46 4.35 -12.94 -2.08
CA SER A 46 4.29 -12.05 -3.25
C SER A 46 4.15 -10.60 -2.83
N VAL A 47 5.29 -9.91 -2.66
CA VAL A 47 5.36 -8.50 -2.27
C VAL A 47 6.15 -7.72 -3.31
N THR A 48 5.55 -6.65 -3.84
CA THR A 48 6.15 -5.72 -4.79
C THR A 48 6.13 -4.30 -4.22
N VAL A 49 7.26 -3.60 -4.30
CA VAL A 49 7.36 -2.18 -3.94
C VAL A 49 7.40 -1.35 -5.22
N VAL A 50 6.48 -0.38 -5.35
CA VAL A 50 6.58 0.65 -6.38
C VAL A 50 7.19 1.91 -5.79
N TYR A 51 8.27 2.41 -6.40
CA TYR A 51 8.99 3.60 -5.96
C TYR A 51 9.15 4.60 -7.12
N GLY A 52 9.43 5.88 -6.82
CA GLY A 52 9.48 6.94 -7.84
C GLY A 52 10.42 8.05 -7.42
N ALA A 53 9.96 9.03 -6.65
CA ALA A 53 10.83 10.06 -6.09
C ALA A 53 11.95 9.46 -5.23
N ASN A 54 13.13 10.10 -5.23
CA ASN A 54 14.32 9.62 -4.49
C ASN A 54 14.72 8.17 -4.86
N SER A 55 14.58 7.81 -6.13
CA SER A 55 14.63 6.43 -6.63
C SER A 55 15.89 5.67 -6.21
N GLU A 56 17.07 6.26 -6.27
CA GLU A 56 18.34 5.61 -5.89
C GLU A 56 18.37 5.23 -4.41
N GLN A 57 17.98 6.17 -3.52
CA GLN A 57 17.96 5.96 -2.08
C GLN A 57 16.89 4.91 -1.69
N ILE A 58 15.70 5.03 -2.26
CA ILE A 58 14.61 4.08 -2.00
C ILE A 58 14.99 2.68 -2.50
N LYS A 59 15.51 2.57 -3.73
CA LYS A 59 15.93 1.29 -4.31
C LYS A 59 16.99 0.60 -3.46
N SER A 60 17.99 1.34 -2.96
CA SER A 60 19.05 0.78 -2.12
C SER A 60 18.56 0.27 -0.75
N ALA A 61 17.41 0.79 -0.28
CA ALA A 61 16.78 0.36 0.97
C ALA A 61 15.83 -0.85 0.81
N ILE A 62 15.53 -1.28 -0.43
CA ILE A 62 14.69 -2.45 -0.69
C ILE A 62 15.58 -3.71 -0.74
N PRO A 63 15.31 -4.73 0.10
CA PRO A 63 16.05 -5.99 0.05
C PRO A 63 15.97 -6.64 -1.35
N ASN A 64 17.06 -7.25 -1.82
CA ASN A 64 17.11 -7.94 -3.12
C ASN A 64 16.13 -9.12 -3.25
N THR A 65 15.60 -9.60 -2.11
CA THR A 65 14.58 -10.67 -2.05
C THR A 65 13.15 -10.15 -2.21
N VAL A 66 12.98 -8.83 -2.46
CA VAL A 66 11.69 -8.19 -2.64
C VAL A 66 11.60 -7.60 -4.04
N GLU A 67 10.55 -7.96 -4.78
CA GLU A 67 10.27 -7.38 -6.08
C GLU A 67 10.06 -5.87 -5.99
N SER A 68 10.60 -5.13 -6.95
CA SER A 68 10.45 -3.68 -6.96
C SER A 68 10.43 -3.12 -8.37
N ILE A 69 9.63 -2.11 -8.60
CA ILE A 69 9.48 -1.44 -9.89
C ILE A 69 9.56 0.07 -9.72
N GLN A 70 10.39 0.71 -10.53
CA GLN A 70 10.44 2.16 -10.59
C GLN A 70 9.30 2.71 -11.44
N ASN A 71 8.56 3.67 -10.90
CA ASN A 71 7.66 4.52 -11.65
C ASN A 71 8.35 5.84 -11.98
N SER A 72 8.85 6.01 -13.22
CA SER A 72 9.42 7.28 -13.70
C SER A 72 8.38 8.41 -13.77
N ASP A 73 7.12 8.03 -13.94
CA ASP A 73 6.00 8.95 -14.13
C ASP A 73 5.24 9.23 -12.82
N TRP A 74 5.92 9.10 -11.67
CA TRP A 74 5.32 9.24 -10.34
C TRP A 74 4.67 10.62 -10.11
N GLU A 75 5.14 11.66 -10.80
CA GLU A 75 4.56 13.01 -10.75
C GLU A 75 3.15 13.09 -11.34
N LEU A 76 2.75 12.11 -12.15
CA LEU A 76 1.37 11.97 -12.65
C LEU A 76 0.38 11.51 -11.57
N GLY A 77 0.84 11.38 -10.31
CA GLY A 77 0.00 11.05 -9.18
C GLY A 77 -0.01 9.57 -8.78
N MET A 78 -0.71 9.28 -7.70
CA MET A 78 -0.76 7.94 -7.08
C MET A 78 -1.31 6.87 -8.04
N GLY A 79 -2.26 7.23 -8.90
CA GLY A 79 -2.86 6.32 -9.88
C GLY A 79 -1.82 5.71 -10.81
N SER A 80 -0.84 6.51 -11.29
CA SER A 80 0.24 6.01 -12.15
C SER A 80 1.10 4.94 -11.46
N SER A 81 1.37 5.12 -10.16
CA SER A 81 2.15 4.16 -9.36
C SER A 81 1.39 2.86 -9.12
N ILE A 82 0.08 2.94 -8.88
CA ILE A 82 -0.77 1.75 -8.76
C ILE A 82 -0.80 1.00 -10.08
N SER A 83 -1.09 1.69 -11.17
CA SER A 83 -1.14 1.12 -12.52
C SER A 83 0.15 0.38 -12.85
N LYS A 84 1.30 1.03 -12.67
CA LYS A 84 2.62 0.46 -12.94
C LYS A 84 2.92 -0.78 -12.09
N GLY A 85 2.61 -0.71 -10.78
CA GLY A 85 2.82 -1.80 -9.84
C GLY A 85 1.92 -3.00 -10.15
N VAL A 86 0.65 -2.78 -10.47
CA VAL A 86 -0.30 -3.84 -10.82
C VAL A 86 0.09 -4.51 -12.14
N GLN A 87 0.48 -3.75 -13.17
CA GLN A 87 0.99 -4.31 -14.43
C GLN A 87 2.20 -5.21 -14.20
N HIS A 88 3.14 -4.79 -13.34
CA HIS A 88 4.30 -5.60 -12.98
C HIS A 88 3.89 -6.89 -12.26
N ILE A 89 3.02 -6.80 -11.24
CA ILE A 89 2.52 -7.99 -10.53
C ILE A 89 1.88 -8.99 -11.48
N LEU A 90 1.03 -8.53 -12.40
CA LEU A 90 0.32 -9.41 -13.33
C LEU A 90 1.23 -10.06 -14.37
N LYS A 91 2.37 -9.43 -14.67
CA LYS A 91 3.40 -10.00 -15.54
C LYS A 91 4.19 -11.12 -14.83
N GLU A 92 4.60 -10.87 -13.58
CA GLU A 92 5.45 -11.81 -12.82
C GLU A 92 4.60 -12.91 -12.12
N ASN A 93 3.36 -12.59 -11.73
CA ASN A 93 2.40 -13.52 -11.09
C ASN A 93 1.01 -13.35 -11.72
N PRO A 94 0.73 -14.04 -12.84
CA PRO A 94 -0.49 -13.78 -13.63
C PRO A 94 -1.80 -14.27 -12.97
N SER A 95 -1.77 -14.91 -11.82
CA SER A 95 -2.93 -15.58 -11.24
C SER A 95 -3.18 -15.30 -9.74
N PRO A 96 -3.02 -14.06 -9.21
CA PRO A 96 -3.49 -13.77 -7.87
C PRO A 96 -5.02 -13.72 -7.86
N ASP A 97 -5.62 -14.09 -6.71
CA ASP A 97 -7.06 -13.95 -6.47
C ASP A 97 -7.42 -12.50 -6.09
N GLY A 98 -6.47 -11.80 -5.47
CA GLY A 98 -6.59 -10.40 -5.07
C GLY A 98 -5.25 -9.67 -5.03
N ILE A 99 -5.29 -8.35 -5.19
CA ILE A 99 -4.14 -7.47 -4.98
C ILE A 99 -4.45 -6.56 -3.79
N LEU A 100 -3.63 -6.69 -2.73
CA LEU A 100 -3.65 -5.80 -1.58
C LEU A 100 -2.74 -4.60 -1.88
N ILE A 101 -3.32 -3.41 -1.90
CA ILE A 101 -2.58 -2.14 -2.02
C ILE A 101 -2.44 -1.53 -0.63
N THR A 102 -1.20 -1.24 -0.21
CA THR A 102 -0.89 -0.62 1.08
C THR A 102 0.09 0.54 0.91
N LEU A 103 0.15 1.40 1.91
CA LEU A 103 0.96 2.62 1.92
C LEU A 103 2.12 2.48 2.91
N VAL A 104 3.26 3.07 2.57
CA VAL A 104 4.46 3.04 3.43
C VAL A 104 4.34 3.92 4.67
N ASP A 105 3.42 4.89 4.64
CA ASP A 105 3.24 5.91 5.67
C ASP A 105 2.18 5.59 6.73
N GLN A 106 1.66 4.37 6.74
CA GLN A 106 0.67 3.86 7.70
C GLN A 106 1.24 2.71 8.56
N PRO A 107 2.29 2.95 9.37
CA PRO A 107 3.04 1.87 10.00
C PRO A 107 2.28 1.12 11.12
N LEU A 108 1.15 1.65 11.59
CA LEU A 108 0.31 1.00 12.58
C LEU A 108 -0.66 -0.03 11.96
N LEU A 109 -0.89 0.04 10.65
CA LEU A 109 -1.67 -0.98 9.90
C LEU A 109 -0.75 -2.17 9.59
N ASP A 110 -0.47 -2.94 10.60
CA ASP A 110 0.52 -4.02 10.69
C ASP A 110 0.02 -5.37 10.11
N ALA A 111 0.85 -6.40 10.19
CA ALA A 111 0.51 -7.72 9.67
C ALA A 111 -0.77 -8.33 10.27
N PRO A 112 -1.06 -8.23 11.59
CA PRO A 112 -2.35 -8.62 12.15
C PRO A 112 -3.54 -7.95 11.44
N TYR A 113 -3.47 -6.62 11.19
CA TYR A 113 -4.52 -5.91 10.48
C TYR A 113 -4.63 -6.33 9.00
N LEU A 114 -3.50 -6.45 8.29
CA LEU A 114 -3.49 -6.92 6.90
C LEU A 114 -4.04 -8.34 6.76
N ASN A 115 -3.80 -9.22 7.75
CA ASN A 115 -4.40 -10.56 7.81
C ASN A 115 -5.92 -10.53 8.06
N GLN A 116 -6.42 -9.55 8.84
CA GLN A 116 -7.87 -9.35 8.99
C GLN A 116 -8.51 -8.95 7.65
N LEU A 117 -7.87 -8.03 6.88
CA LEU A 117 -8.33 -7.68 5.53
C LEU A 117 -8.35 -8.92 4.63
N LYS A 118 -7.30 -9.74 4.64
CA LYS A 118 -7.23 -10.99 3.88
C LYS A 118 -8.35 -11.96 4.27
N SER A 119 -8.56 -12.16 5.56
CA SER A 119 -9.65 -13.03 6.05
C SER A 119 -11.03 -12.48 5.69
N GLY A 120 -11.20 -11.15 5.68
CA GLY A 120 -12.41 -10.50 5.19
C GLY A 120 -12.65 -10.75 3.71
N PHE A 121 -11.60 -10.62 2.89
CA PHE A 121 -11.64 -10.88 1.45
C PHE A 121 -11.96 -12.35 1.12
N GLU A 122 -11.42 -13.29 1.89
CA GLU A 122 -11.65 -14.72 1.71
C GLU A 122 -13.12 -15.13 1.91
N LYS A 123 -13.93 -14.32 2.60
CA LYS A 123 -15.37 -14.58 2.76
C LYS A 123 -16.17 -14.31 1.48
N ASP A 124 -15.69 -13.39 0.64
CA ASP A 124 -16.31 -13.05 -0.64
C ASP A 124 -15.25 -12.46 -1.59
N LEU A 125 -14.68 -13.33 -2.43
CA LEU A 125 -13.63 -12.97 -3.40
C LEU A 125 -14.11 -12.05 -4.52
N SER A 126 -15.39 -11.72 -4.57
CA SER A 126 -15.96 -10.79 -5.55
C SER A 126 -16.02 -9.35 -5.06
N LYS A 127 -15.78 -9.10 -3.76
CA LYS A 127 -15.86 -7.77 -3.16
C LYS A 127 -14.48 -7.15 -2.90
N ILE A 128 -14.42 -5.83 -2.97
CA ILE A 128 -13.30 -5.07 -2.42
C ILE A 128 -13.36 -5.20 -0.90
N THR A 129 -12.23 -5.51 -0.26
CA THR A 129 -12.14 -5.42 1.22
C THR A 129 -11.21 -4.26 1.55
N ALA A 130 -11.71 -3.23 2.25
CA ALA A 130 -11.01 -1.97 2.41
C ALA A 130 -11.12 -1.41 3.84
N THR A 131 -10.20 -0.51 4.17
CA THR A 131 -10.07 0.13 5.48
C THR A 131 -11.03 1.33 5.61
N ALA A 132 -11.70 1.44 6.76
CA ALA A 132 -12.51 2.59 7.11
C ALA A 132 -11.65 3.78 7.57
N TYR A 133 -12.09 4.99 7.22
CA TYR A 133 -11.54 6.29 7.66
C TYR A 133 -12.73 7.20 8.00
N GLY A 134 -13.40 6.91 9.11
CA GLY A 134 -14.68 7.51 9.42
C GLY A 134 -15.72 7.16 8.35
N GLU A 135 -16.26 8.17 7.65
CA GLU A 135 -17.21 7.97 6.55
C GLU A 135 -16.57 7.60 5.21
N LYS A 136 -15.23 7.67 5.10
CA LYS A 136 -14.48 7.35 3.89
C LYS A 136 -13.92 5.94 3.97
N VAL A 137 -13.57 5.39 2.80
CA VAL A 137 -12.94 4.08 2.67
C VAL A 137 -11.70 4.21 1.78
N GLY A 138 -10.63 3.50 2.12
CA GLY A 138 -9.36 3.63 1.41
C GLY A 138 -8.42 2.44 1.58
N ALA A 139 -7.17 2.65 1.20
CA ALA A 139 -6.08 1.70 1.41
C ALA A 139 -5.65 1.70 2.90
N PRO A 140 -5.17 0.55 3.45
CA PRO A 140 -5.00 -0.71 2.76
C PRO A 140 -6.32 -1.32 2.28
N ALA A 141 -6.30 -1.84 1.05
CA ALA A 141 -7.48 -2.47 0.46
C ALA A 141 -7.09 -3.62 -0.46
N ILE A 142 -7.90 -4.68 -0.50
CA ILE A 142 -7.75 -5.82 -1.40
C ILE A 142 -8.77 -5.67 -2.53
N PHE A 143 -8.28 -5.71 -3.75
CA PHE A 143 -9.07 -5.62 -4.96
C PHE A 143 -9.19 -7.01 -5.60
N PRO A 144 -10.42 -7.47 -5.94
CA PRO A 144 -10.66 -8.74 -6.59
C PRO A 144 -10.18 -8.74 -8.05
N LYS A 145 -9.94 -9.93 -8.57
CA LYS A 145 -9.37 -10.17 -9.91
C LYS A 145 -10.09 -9.44 -11.05
N HIS A 146 -11.41 -9.32 -11.01
CA HIS A 146 -12.18 -8.66 -12.07
C HIS A 146 -11.93 -7.13 -12.16
N LEU A 147 -11.35 -6.52 -11.11
CA LEU A 147 -11.01 -5.09 -11.09
C LEU A 147 -9.54 -4.80 -11.47
N PHE A 148 -8.73 -5.83 -11.78
CA PHE A 148 -7.32 -5.62 -12.10
C PHE A 148 -7.13 -4.76 -13.35
N LEU A 149 -7.98 -4.93 -14.36
CA LEU A 149 -7.93 -4.10 -15.56
C LEU A 149 -8.17 -2.61 -15.23
N GLU A 150 -9.15 -2.31 -14.37
CA GLU A 150 -9.39 -0.95 -13.90
C GLU A 150 -8.19 -0.37 -13.13
N LEU A 151 -7.56 -1.18 -12.27
CA LEU A 151 -6.34 -0.77 -11.57
C LEU A 151 -5.19 -0.44 -12.51
N THR A 152 -5.02 -1.19 -13.62
CA THR A 152 -3.97 -0.94 -14.62
C THR A 152 -4.22 0.33 -15.46
N GLN A 153 -5.41 0.88 -15.43
CA GLN A 153 -5.81 2.09 -16.17
C GLN A 153 -5.82 3.34 -15.28
N LEU A 154 -5.51 3.21 -13.98
CA LEU A 154 -5.49 4.34 -13.07
C LEU A 154 -4.43 5.37 -13.46
N SER A 155 -4.80 6.65 -13.34
CA SER A 155 -3.93 7.81 -13.51
C SER A 155 -4.35 8.92 -12.55
N GLY A 156 -3.52 9.97 -12.40
CA GLY A 156 -3.82 11.11 -11.54
C GLY A 156 -3.76 10.80 -10.03
N ASP A 157 -4.22 11.74 -9.22
CA ASP A 157 -3.99 11.77 -7.76
C ASP A 157 -4.97 10.92 -6.94
N PHE A 158 -6.12 10.57 -7.52
CA PHE A 158 -7.19 9.88 -6.75
C PHE A 158 -6.86 8.44 -6.36
N GLY A 159 -5.89 7.83 -7.02
CA GLY A 159 -5.43 6.49 -6.72
C GLY A 159 -6.56 5.44 -6.68
N ALA A 160 -6.41 4.43 -5.83
CA ALA A 160 -7.39 3.34 -5.68
C ALA A 160 -8.77 3.80 -5.16
N ARG A 161 -8.86 4.98 -4.54
CA ARG A 161 -10.13 5.54 -4.07
C ARG A 161 -11.14 5.76 -5.20
N GLN A 162 -10.68 6.02 -6.43
CA GLN A 162 -11.55 6.15 -7.60
C GLN A 162 -12.34 4.85 -7.84
N ILE A 163 -11.65 3.69 -7.83
CA ILE A 163 -12.29 2.38 -8.01
C ILE A 163 -13.20 2.04 -6.82
N ILE A 164 -12.74 2.28 -5.59
CA ILE A 164 -13.53 2.08 -4.38
C ILE A 164 -14.85 2.85 -4.49
N ASN A 165 -14.81 4.12 -4.91
CA ASN A 165 -16.01 4.95 -5.04
C ASN A 165 -16.94 4.48 -6.17
N ALA A 166 -16.40 3.97 -7.28
CA ALA A 166 -17.19 3.43 -8.39
C ALA A 166 -17.93 2.14 -7.98
N HIS A 167 -17.36 1.35 -7.08
CA HIS A 167 -17.87 0.03 -6.67
C HIS A 167 -18.45 0.01 -5.24
N LYS A 168 -18.97 1.13 -4.71
CA LYS A 168 -19.44 1.27 -3.31
C LYS A 168 -20.40 0.17 -2.81
N LYS A 169 -21.20 -0.43 -3.69
CA LYS A 169 -22.14 -1.52 -3.34
C LYS A 169 -21.45 -2.88 -3.17
N GLN A 170 -20.19 -3.00 -3.55
CA GLN A 170 -19.41 -4.25 -3.56
C GLN A 170 -18.17 -4.13 -2.67
N ILE A 171 -18.33 -3.53 -1.49
CA ILE A 171 -17.24 -3.31 -0.54
C ILE A 171 -17.56 -3.97 0.79
N SER A 172 -16.60 -4.73 1.32
CA SER A 172 -16.52 -5.12 2.72
C SER A 172 -15.59 -4.15 3.44
N VAL A 173 -16.05 -3.52 4.52
CA VAL A 173 -15.30 -2.50 5.24
C VAL A 173 -14.79 -3.06 6.55
N LEU A 174 -13.48 -2.85 6.84
CA LEU A 174 -12.85 -3.21 8.10
C LEU A 174 -12.49 -1.95 8.89
N GLN A 175 -12.80 -1.97 10.20
CA GLN A 175 -12.47 -0.87 11.12
C GLN A 175 -11.02 -1.01 11.60
N PRO A 176 -10.18 0.03 11.49
CA PRO A 176 -8.76 -0.02 11.86
C PRO A 176 -8.49 0.26 13.35
N GLU A 177 -9.53 0.56 14.13
CA GLU A 177 -9.45 0.77 15.59
C GLU A 177 -8.44 1.85 16.00
N GLY A 178 -8.36 2.96 15.25
CA GLY A 178 -7.46 4.07 15.50
C GLY A 178 -6.03 3.88 14.97
N LYS A 179 -5.77 2.84 14.18
CA LYS A 179 -4.45 2.58 13.56
C LYS A 179 -4.26 3.28 12.21
N GLU A 180 -5.30 3.92 11.67
CA GLU A 180 -5.32 4.59 10.37
C GLU A 180 -4.66 5.98 10.37
N ILE A 181 -3.45 6.07 10.93
CA ILE A 181 -2.71 7.32 11.04
C ILE A 181 -1.64 7.40 9.97
N ASP A 182 -1.75 8.42 9.09
CA ASP A 182 -0.76 8.71 8.06
C ASP A 182 0.38 9.56 8.63
N ILE A 183 1.62 9.16 8.40
CA ILE A 183 2.80 9.97 8.68
C ILE A 183 3.04 10.91 7.51
N ASP A 184 2.38 12.07 7.55
CA ASP A 184 2.49 13.09 6.51
C ASP A 184 3.40 14.27 6.87
N THR A 185 3.65 14.46 8.16
CA THR A 185 4.48 15.55 8.69
C THR A 185 5.50 15.03 9.70
N ILE A 186 6.56 15.82 9.92
CA ILE A 186 7.58 15.47 10.92
C ILE A 186 7.00 15.50 12.35
N GLU A 187 5.99 16.33 12.58
CA GLU A 187 5.29 16.44 13.85
C GLU A 187 4.53 15.15 14.16
N THR A 188 3.73 14.63 13.20
CA THR A 188 3.02 13.34 13.33
C THR A 188 4.03 12.19 13.53
N TYR A 189 5.12 12.18 12.77
CA TYR A 189 6.17 11.18 12.93
C TYR A 189 6.74 11.19 14.35
N ASN A 190 7.14 12.37 14.87
CA ASN A 190 7.71 12.50 16.21
C ASN A 190 6.70 12.11 17.33
N GLN A 191 5.41 12.34 17.11
CA GLN A 191 4.37 11.95 18.05
C GLN A 191 4.22 10.43 18.10
N LEU A 192 4.12 9.78 16.94
CA LEU A 192 3.94 8.33 16.86
C LEU A 192 5.14 7.56 17.37
N THR A 193 6.38 8.01 17.08
CA THR A 193 7.60 7.36 17.57
C THR A 193 7.75 7.40 19.09
N LYS A 194 7.14 8.38 19.77
CA LYS A 194 7.13 8.45 21.24
C LYS A 194 6.11 7.51 21.90
N THR A 195 5.04 7.19 21.18
CA THR A 195 3.91 6.40 21.71
C THR A 195 3.93 4.93 21.26
N THR A 196 4.76 4.62 20.27
CA THR A 196 4.88 3.25 19.72
C THR A 196 6.24 2.67 20.07
N PRO A 197 6.33 1.76 21.04
CA PRO A 197 7.59 1.14 21.46
C PRO A 197 8.20 0.22 20.39
#